data_6c2658fdffa2a8b92a91573d73744f4c
#
_entry.id   6c2658fdffa2a8b92a91573d73744f4c
#
_cell.length_a   1.000
_cell.length_b   1.000
_cell.length_c   1.000
_cell.angle_alpha   90.00
_cell.angle_beta   90.00
_cell.angle_gamma   90.00
#
_symmetry.space_group_name_H-M   'P 1'
#
loop_
_entity.id
_entity.type
_entity.pdbx_description
1 polymer ?
#
loop_
_entity_poly.entity_id
_entity_poly.type
_entity_poly.pdbx_seq_one_letter_code
_entity_poly.pdbx_strand_id
1 'polypeptide(L)'
;MQPSTENPNRIPRRQFLKRSAGASAALLGTQFLGLVSRETVAAALPDKKNIILFLTDQERPPMWWPEGWDDANLPNTKRLKERGLTFQYAFTAAAMCTASRNSLFTGLYPAQHHAAATLTEDYAQSPTEPQLDPSLPNLATCLKEAGYDVVYKGKWHMTSRVEAADGTYIDDDISRYGFDEWGAPDAGGDTRKETFGGADALHTVKNDQRFIDDAAAWLSNRLSSANDKPFCLIVSLVNPHDCLSYPNQYDEDGGYEEDRKSVV
;
A
#
# COMPACT_ATOMS: atom_id res chain seq x y z
N MET A 1 -24.36 34.03 7.76
CA MET A 1 -23.17 33.93 6.91
C MET A 1 -21.94 33.99 7.82
N GLN A 2 -21.34 32.85 8.12
CA GLN A 2 -20.07 32.83 8.83
C GLN A 2 -18.93 32.83 7.78
N PRO A 3 -17.82 33.53 8.02
CA PRO A 3 -16.68 33.50 7.09
C PRO A 3 -16.02 32.13 7.13
N SER A 4 -15.80 31.56 5.94
CA SER A 4 -15.03 30.33 5.76
C SER A 4 -13.60 30.56 6.22
N THR A 5 -13.17 29.85 7.25
CA THR A 5 -11.76 29.82 7.67
C THR A 5 -10.95 29.09 6.60
N GLU A 6 -10.29 29.83 5.74
CA GLU A 6 -9.35 29.26 4.77
C GLU A 6 -8.18 28.63 5.53
N ASN A 7 -7.89 27.39 5.25
CA ASN A 7 -6.73 26.67 5.79
C ASN A 7 -5.43 27.30 5.25
N PRO A 8 -4.56 27.87 6.10
CA PRO A 8 -3.34 28.58 5.69
C PRO A 8 -2.31 27.69 4.97
N ASN A 9 -2.46 26.38 5.00
CA ASN A 9 -1.57 25.43 4.32
C ASN A 9 -2.06 24.99 2.93
N ARG A 10 -3.09 25.62 2.40
CA ARG A 10 -3.65 25.27 1.08
C ARG A 10 -2.74 25.83 -0.03
N ILE A 11 -2.01 24.94 -0.70
CA ILE A 11 -1.24 25.32 -1.89
C ILE A 11 -2.19 25.42 -3.08
N PRO A 12 -2.34 26.59 -3.73
CA PRO A 12 -3.19 26.73 -4.91
C PRO A 12 -2.72 25.80 -6.04
N ARG A 13 -3.67 25.16 -6.74
CA ARG A 13 -3.40 24.25 -7.85
C ARG A 13 -2.35 24.79 -8.85
N ARG A 14 -2.38 26.09 -9.12
CA ARG A 14 -1.40 26.75 -10.00
C ARG A 14 0.02 26.76 -9.46
N GLN A 15 0.22 26.85 -8.14
CA GLN A 15 1.54 26.78 -7.52
C GLN A 15 2.06 25.35 -7.47
N PHE A 16 1.19 24.38 -7.21
CA PHE A 16 1.53 22.97 -7.28
C PHE A 16 1.97 22.58 -8.70
N LEU A 17 1.19 22.93 -9.72
CA LEU A 17 1.52 22.66 -11.13
C LEU A 17 2.80 23.37 -11.59
N LYS A 18 3.09 24.58 -11.11
CA LYS A 18 4.35 25.26 -11.44
C LYS A 18 5.56 24.60 -10.79
N ARG A 19 5.43 24.06 -9.57
CA ARG A 19 6.51 23.32 -8.88
C ARG A 19 6.73 21.94 -9.50
N SER A 20 5.68 21.24 -9.89
CA SER A 20 5.78 19.95 -10.60
C SER A 20 6.29 20.13 -12.05
N ALA A 21 5.87 21.18 -12.74
CA ALA A 21 6.36 21.47 -14.11
C ALA A 21 7.86 21.84 -14.11
N GLY A 22 8.35 22.50 -13.06
CA GLY A 22 9.79 22.76 -12.90
C GLY A 22 10.62 21.48 -12.75
N ALA A 23 10.12 20.51 -12.00
CA ALA A 23 10.78 19.20 -11.85
C ALA A 23 10.72 18.35 -13.15
N SER A 24 9.59 18.41 -13.87
CA SER A 24 9.41 17.70 -15.14
C SER A 24 10.22 18.33 -16.29
N ALA A 25 10.38 19.66 -16.30
CA ALA A 25 11.21 20.33 -17.32
C ALA A 25 12.70 20.03 -17.13
N ALA A 26 13.17 19.82 -15.92
CA ALA A 26 14.54 19.37 -15.66
C ALA A 26 14.78 17.94 -16.18
N LEU A 27 13.78 17.05 -16.07
CA LEU A 27 13.84 15.68 -16.58
C LEU A 27 13.75 15.59 -18.12
N LEU A 28 12.95 16.43 -18.76
CA LEU A 28 12.80 16.45 -20.23
C LEU A 28 13.98 17.16 -20.94
N GLY A 29 14.61 18.13 -20.29
CA GLY A 29 15.79 18.81 -20.83
C GLY A 29 17.03 17.91 -20.94
N THR A 30 17.13 16.87 -20.12
CA THR A 30 18.26 15.95 -20.11
C THR A 30 18.18 14.84 -21.19
N GLN A 31 16.99 14.56 -21.71
CA GLN A 31 16.82 13.58 -22.81
C GLN A 31 17.28 14.11 -24.18
N PHE A 32 17.36 15.44 -24.34
CA PHE A 32 17.70 16.05 -25.63
C PHE A 32 19.21 16.26 -25.85
N LEU A 33 20.02 16.11 -24.80
CA LEU A 33 21.49 16.32 -24.88
C LEU A 33 22.25 15.02 -24.59
N GLY A 34 21.88 13.92 -25.08
CA GLY A 34 22.58 12.64 -25.28
C GLY A 34 23.89 12.30 -24.54
N LEU A 35 24.28 12.98 -23.45
CA LEU A 35 25.57 12.85 -22.77
C LEU A 35 25.55 13.04 -21.25
N VAL A 36 24.41 12.99 -20.59
CA VAL A 36 24.43 12.95 -19.13
C VAL A 36 24.27 11.49 -18.69
N SER A 37 25.35 10.90 -18.18
CA SER A 37 25.30 9.53 -17.66
C SER A 37 24.27 9.43 -16.55
N ARG A 38 23.59 8.28 -16.45
CA ARG A 38 22.61 7.96 -15.39
C ARG A 38 23.17 8.24 -13.98
N GLU A 39 24.47 8.07 -13.80
CA GLU A 39 25.21 8.35 -12.57
C GLU A 39 25.25 9.84 -12.19
N THR A 40 25.29 10.73 -13.16
CA THR A 40 25.37 12.19 -12.92
C THR A 40 24.03 12.75 -12.41
N VAL A 41 22.90 12.18 -12.84
CA VAL A 41 21.57 12.58 -12.35
C VAL A 41 21.33 12.07 -10.93
N ALA A 42 21.82 10.89 -10.60
CA ALA A 42 21.72 10.33 -9.25
C ALA A 42 22.58 11.10 -8.24
N ALA A 43 23.72 11.63 -8.66
CA ALA A 43 24.62 12.44 -7.82
C ALA A 43 24.12 13.87 -7.54
N ALA A 44 23.12 14.34 -8.29
CA ALA A 44 22.60 15.71 -8.20
C ALA A 44 21.36 15.87 -7.28
N LEU A 45 20.91 14.81 -6.61
CA LEU A 45 19.81 14.89 -5.64
C LEU A 45 20.40 15.01 -4.23
N PRO A 46 20.52 16.26 -3.68
CA PRO A 46 20.96 16.42 -2.32
C PRO A 46 19.90 15.89 -1.35
N ASP A 47 20.34 15.25 -0.28
CA ASP A 47 19.49 14.81 0.83
C ASP A 47 18.31 13.89 0.44
N LYS A 48 18.61 12.68 0.00
CA LYS A 48 17.59 11.65 -0.15
C LYS A 48 16.91 11.40 1.19
N LYS A 49 15.61 11.68 1.26
CA LYS A 49 14.83 11.49 2.48
C LYS A 49 14.36 10.05 2.58
N ASN A 50 14.29 9.52 3.79
CA ASN A 50 13.61 8.27 4.04
C ASN A 50 12.12 8.42 3.72
N ILE A 51 11.53 7.36 3.20
CA ILE A 51 10.13 7.29 2.83
C ILE A 51 9.46 6.23 3.70
N ILE A 52 8.33 6.57 4.30
CA ILE A 52 7.45 5.59 4.92
C ILE A 52 6.10 5.70 4.22
N LEU A 53 5.70 4.61 3.57
CA LEU A 53 4.40 4.49 2.93
C LEU A 53 3.49 3.65 3.83
N PHE A 54 2.51 4.29 4.45
CA PHE A 54 1.47 3.62 5.22
C PHE A 54 0.27 3.40 4.31
N LEU A 55 -0.12 2.16 4.11
CA LEU A 55 -1.21 1.77 3.23
C LEU A 55 -2.26 0.99 4.02
N THR A 56 -3.48 1.44 3.98
CA THR A 56 -4.67 0.76 4.51
C THR A 56 -5.45 0.15 3.36
N ASP A 57 -6.16 -0.95 3.61
CA ASP A 57 -6.99 -1.59 2.60
C ASP A 57 -8.46 -1.22 2.77
N GLN A 58 -9.13 -0.92 1.68
CA GLN A 58 -10.57 -0.57 1.63
C GLN A 58 -10.93 0.72 2.40
N GLU A 59 -9.96 1.51 2.83
CA GLU A 59 -10.26 2.78 3.50
C GLU A 59 -10.85 3.77 2.49
N ARG A 60 -11.92 4.41 2.90
CA ARG A 60 -12.61 5.46 2.14
C ARG A 60 -12.92 6.66 3.03
N PRO A 61 -13.15 7.85 2.45
CA PRO A 61 -13.62 8.99 3.25
C PRO A 61 -14.90 8.62 4.02
N PRO A 62 -15.02 9.05 5.28
CA PRO A 62 -16.24 8.83 6.05
C PRO A 62 -17.41 9.55 5.38
N MET A 63 -18.52 8.82 5.15
CA MET A 63 -19.71 9.37 4.50
C MET A 63 -20.80 9.76 5.50
N TRP A 64 -20.85 9.09 6.65
CA TRP A 64 -21.97 9.16 7.59
C TRP A 64 -21.54 9.42 9.04
N TRP A 65 -20.25 9.71 9.25
CA TRP A 65 -19.76 10.00 10.58
C TRP A 65 -20.20 11.42 11.02
N PRO A 66 -20.51 11.61 12.30
CA PRO A 66 -20.74 12.94 12.83
C PRO A 66 -19.56 13.87 12.60
N GLU A 67 -19.82 15.15 12.48
CA GLU A 67 -18.76 16.15 12.33
C GLU A 67 -17.74 16.05 13.48
N GLY A 68 -16.47 16.02 13.15
CA GLY A 68 -15.37 15.91 14.11
C GLY A 68 -15.10 14.51 14.66
N TRP A 69 -15.85 13.50 14.22
CA TRP A 69 -15.67 12.14 14.71
C TRP A 69 -14.28 11.57 14.41
N ASP A 70 -13.80 11.76 13.20
CA ASP A 70 -12.48 11.28 12.76
C ASP A 70 -11.36 11.95 13.57
N ASP A 71 -11.43 13.24 13.80
CA ASP A 71 -10.45 13.97 14.61
C ASP A 71 -10.43 13.53 16.07
N ALA A 72 -11.58 13.13 16.61
CA ALA A 72 -11.70 12.65 17.97
C ALA A 72 -11.23 11.19 18.13
N ASN A 73 -11.48 10.34 17.13
CA ASN A 73 -11.24 8.91 17.22
C ASN A 73 -9.95 8.45 16.50
N LEU A 74 -9.39 9.28 15.61
CA LEU A 74 -8.18 8.99 14.86
C LEU A 74 -7.06 10.03 15.14
N PRO A 75 -6.58 10.14 16.40
CA PRO A 75 -5.67 11.20 16.81
C PRO A 75 -4.33 11.20 16.07
N ASN A 76 -3.84 10.06 15.63
CA ASN A 76 -2.59 9.97 14.87
C ASN A 76 -2.79 10.45 13.42
N THR A 77 -3.90 10.12 12.79
CA THR A 77 -4.28 10.64 11.48
C THR A 77 -4.45 12.16 11.53
N LYS A 78 -5.08 12.68 12.60
CA LYS A 78 -5.16 14.12 12.85
C LYS A 78 -3.78 14.77 12.89
N ARG A 79 -2.84 14.22 13.65
CA ARG A 79 -1.46 14.73 13.73
C ARG A 79 -0.76 14.74 12.38
N LEU A 80 -0.99 13.74 11.51
CA LEU A 80 -0.46 13.72 10.14
C LEU A 80 -1.09 14.82 9.29
N LYS A 81 -2.41 15.00 9.36
CA LYS A 81 -3.14 16.06 8.66
C LYS A 81 -2.64 17.46 9.05
N GLU A 82 -2.37 17.69 10.34
CA GLU A 82 -1.88 18.97 10.86
C GLU A 82 -0.45 19.32 10.40
N ARG A 83 0.37 18.31 10.11
CA ARG A 83 1.79 18.49 9.76
C ARG A 83 2.10 18.28 8.30
N GLY A 84 1.15 17.75 7.54
CA GLY A 84 1.32 17.34 6.17
C GLY A 84 0.35 18.01 5.20
N LEU A 85 0.34 17.47 3.98
CA LEU A 85 -0.59 17.84 2.94
C LEU A 85 -1.70 16.78 2.85
N THR A 86 -2.95 17.20 2.98
CA THR A 86 -4.12 16.33 2.82
C THR A 86 -4.73 16.53 1.44
N PHE A 87 -4.90 15.45 0.69
CA PHE A 87 -5.63 15.44 -0.57
C PHE A 87 -7.11 15.16 -0.29
N GLN A 88 -7.98 16.11 -0.57
CA GLN A 88 -9.42 15.95 -0.38
C GLN A 88 -10.06 15.06 -1.44
N TYR A 89 -9.45 14.98 -2.61
CA TYR A 89 -9.92 14.20 -3.75
C TYR A 89 -8.76 13.32 -4.22
N ALA A 90 -8.78 12.08 -3.79
CA ALA A 90 -7.88 11.03 -4.25
C ALA A 90 -8.72 9.88 -4.81
N PHE A 91 -8.30 9.31 -5.92
CA PHE A 91 -9.04 8.25 -6.61
C PHE A 91 -8.11 7.08 -6.88
N THR A 92 -8.61 5.89 -6.65
CA THR A 92 -7.92 4.66 -7.07
C THR A 92 -8.28 4.33 -8.53
N ALA A 93 -7.36 3.68 -9.23
CA ALA A 93 -7.57 3.25 -10.61
C ALA A 93 -8.51 2.03 -10.71
N ALA A 94 -8.67 1.27 -9.63
CA ALA A 94 -9.55 0.12 -9.53
C ALA A 94 -10.01 -0.04 -8.08
N ALA A 95 -11.21 -0.60 -7.88
CA ALA A 95 -11.78 -0.80 -6.54
C ALA A 95 -11.31 -2.11 -5.87
N MET A 96 -10.83 -3.08 -6.65
CA MET A 96 -10.43 -4.40 -6.14
C MET A 96 -8.97 -4.39 -5.69
N CYS A 97 -8.65 -5.12 -4.63
CA CYS A 97 -7.35 -5.11 -3.95
C CYS A 97 -6.18 -5.33 -4.91
N THR A 98 -6.12 -6.48 -5.59
CA THR A 98 -5.03 -6.82 -6.50
C THR A 98 -4.87 -5.79 -7.62
N ALA A 99 -5.96 -5.40 -8.27
CA ALA A 99 -5.94 -4.43 -9.36
C ALA A 99 -5.47 -3.03 -8.89
N SER A 100 -5.97 -2.59 -7.74
CA SER A 100 -5.59 -1.31 -7.13
C SER A 100 -4.11 -1.29 -6.72
N ARG A 101 -3.64 -2.37 -6.06
CA ARG A 101 -2.26 -2.52 -5.62
C ARG A 101 -1.29 -2.57 -6.79
N ASN A 102 -1.60 -3.35 -7.83
CA ASN A 102 -0.80 -3.35 -9.06
C ASN A 102 -0.72 -1.94 -9.66
N SER A 103 -1.84 -1.21 -9.75
CA SER A 103 -1.82 0.17 -10.24
C SER A 103 -0.99 1.10 -9.36
N LEU A 104 -1.08 0.99 -8.05
CA LEU A 104 -0.33 1.80 -7.09
C LEU A 104 1.18 1.59 -7.25
N PHE A 105 1.60 0.33 -7.33
CA PHE A 105 3.04 0.00 -7.33
C PHE A 105 3.69 0.10 -8.71
N THR A 106 2.94 -0.09 -9.80
CA THR A 106 3.49 0.04 -11.16
C THR A 106 3.28 1.43 -11.76
N GLY A 107 2.32 2.21 -11.26
CA GLY A 107 1.90 3.48 -11.90
C GLY A 107 1.10 3.28 -13.19
N LEU A 108 0.68 2.06 -13.50
CA LEU A 108 -0.06 1.68 -14.70
C LEU A 108 -1.55 1.48 -14.38
N TYR A 109 -2.40 1.62 -15.38
CA TYR A 109 -3.82 1.25 -15.27
C TYR A 109 -4.03 -0.27 -15.45
N PRO A 110 -5.16 -0.84 -14.95
CA PRO A 110 -5.46 -2.26 -15.09
C PRO A 110 -5.39 -2.79 -16.53
N ALA A 111 -5.77 -1.98 -17.50
CA ALA A 111 -5.66 -2.33 -18.92
C ALA A 111 -4.19 -2.46 -19.41
N GLN A 112 -3.23 -1.93 -18.68
CA GLN A 112 -1.81 -1.94 -19.03
C GLN A 112 -1.04 -3.03 -18.28
N HIS A 113 -1.34 -3.21 -16.96
CA HIS A 113 -0.71 -4.26 -16.17
C HIS A 113 -1.51 -5.57 -16.14
N HIS A 114 -2.67 -5.61 -16.78
CA HIS A 114 -3.55 -6.76 -16.99
C HIS A 114 -4.17 -7.39 -15.72
N ALA A 115 -3.84 -6.95 -14.52
CA ALA A 115 -4.45 -7.39 -13.28
C ALA A 115 -5.74 -6.60 -13.03
N ALA A 116 -6.84 -7.02 -13.64
CA ALA A 116 -8.13 -6.31 -13.61
C ALA A 116 -9.10 -6.84 -12.54
N ALA A 117 -8.79 -7.97 -11.90
CA ALA A 117 -9.60 -8.61 -10.88
C ALA A 117 -8.79 -8.85 -9.60
N THR A 118 -9.48 -9.16 -8.51
CA THR A 118 -8.83 -9.64 -7.28
C THR A 118 -8.42 -11.09 -7.46
N LEU A 119 -7.22 -11.43 -7.03
CA LEU A 119 -6.79 -12.81 -6.87
C LEU A 119 -7.69 -13.49 -5.84
N THR A 120 -8.11 -14.71 -6.16
CA THR A 120 -8.75 -15.59 -5.19
C THR A 120 -7.69 -16.40 -4.48
N GLU A 121 -7.87 -16.71 -3.21
CA GLU A 121 -6.86 -17.46 -2.46
C GLU A 121 -6.93 -18.96 -2.68
N ASP A 122 -7.86 -19.41 -3.49
CA ASP A 122 -7.97 -20.82 -3.86
C ASP A 122 -7.06 -21.11 -5.07
N TYR A 123 -5.80 -21.03 -4.83
CA TYR A 123 -4.68 -21.02 -5.80
C TYR A 123 -4.65 -22.20 -6.75
N ALA A 124 -5.34 -23.29 -6.39
CA ALA A 124 -5.46 -24.47 -7.23
C ALA A 124 -6.44 -24.27 -8.40
N GLN A 125 -7.24 -23.21 -8.39
CA GLN A 125 -8.41 -23.13 -9.27
C GLN A 125 -8.26 -22.23 -10.49
N SER A 126 -7.30 -21.30 -10.50
CA SER A 126 -7.15 -20.41 -11.66
C SER A 126 -5.69 -20.08 -11.99
N PRO A 127 -5.02 -20.88 -12.79
CA PRO A 127 -3.70 -20.53 -13.31
C PRO A 127 -3.72 -19.30 -14.23
N THR A 128 -4.89 -18.72 -14.46
CA THR A 128 -5.12 -17.56 -15.35
C THR A 128 -5.45 -16.28 -14.59
N GLU A 129 -5.42 -16.28 -13.26
CA GLU A 129 -5.62 -15.04 -12.51
C GLU A 129 -4.47 -14.07 -12.74
N PRO A 130 -4.78 -12.83 -13.11
CA PRO A 130 -3.76 -11.84 -13.43
C PRO A 130 -2.99 -11.43 -12.17
N GLN A 131 -1.71 -11.68 -12.17
CA GLN A 131 -0.78 -11.33 -11.10
C GLN A 131 0.08 -10.15 -11.49
N LEU A 132 0.84 -9.62 -10.54
CA LEU A 132 1.89 -8.66 -10.83
C LEU A 132 2.93 -9.31 -11.76
N ASP A 133 3.15 -8.71 -12.92
CA ASP A 133 4.18 -9.15 -13.85
C ASP A 133 5.57 -8.70 -13.34
N PRO A 134 6.49 -9.63 -13.06
CA PRO A 134 7.83 -9.28 -12.56
C PRO A 134 8.67 -8.51 -13.57
N SER A 135 8.30 -8.49 -14.84
CA SER A 135 9.01 -7.71 -15.88
C SER A 135 8.64 -6.23 -15.89
N LEU A 136 7.53 -5.87 -15.22
CA LEU A 136 7.10 -4.47 -15.17
C LEU A 136 7.94 -3.68 -14.15
N PRO A 137 8.43 -2.50 -14.54
CA PRO A 137 8.98 -1.56 -13.58
C PRO A 137 7.94 -1.22 -12.52
N ASN A 138 8.38 -1.16 -11.29
CA ASN A 138 7.52 -0.84 -10.16
C ASN A 138 8.20 0.10 -9.18
N LEU A 139 7.48 0.56 -8.17
CA LEU A 139 7.99 1.49 -7.16
C LEU A 139 9.30 0.99 -6.53
N ALA A 140 9.40 -0.31 -6.20
CA ALA A 140 10.59 -0.83 -5.55
C ALA A 140 11.79 -0.86 -6.49
N THR A 141 11.61 -1.32 -7.74
CA THR A 141 12.70 -1.34 -8.72
C THR A 141 13.20 0.06 -9.02
N CYS A 142 12.30 1.04 -9.19
CA CYS A 142 12.67 2.44 -9.41
C CYS A 142 13.42 3.05 -8.20
N LEU A 143 12.96 2.77 -6.98
CA LEU A 143 13.62 3.27 -5.77
C LEU A 143 14.98 2.60 -5.53
N LYS A 144 15.11 1.31 -5.80
CA LYS A 144 16.41 0.60 -5.74
C LYS A 144 17.40 1.17 -6.75
N GLU A 145 16.96 1.45 -7.99
CA GLU A 145 17.80 2.15 -8.98
C GLU A 145 18.21 3.55 -8.48
N ALA A 146 17.34 4.23 -7.75
CA ALA A 146 17.67 5.50 -7.11
C ALA A 146 18.52 5.35 -5.85
N GLY A 147 18.90 4.14 -5.45
CA GLY A 147 19.80 3.86 -4.34
C GLY A 147 19.13 3.74 -2.98
N TYR A 148 17.83 3.44 -2.92
CA TYR A 148 17.12 3.15 -1.68
C TYR A 148 17.19 1.66 -1.31
N ASP A 149 17.13 1.38 -0.01
CA ASP A 149 16.66 0.10 0.50
C ASP A 149 15.13 0.12 0.49
N VAL A 150 14.50 -0.93 -0.03
CA VAL A 150 13.04 -0.98 -0.13
C VAL A 150 12.53 -2.18 0.63
N VAL A 151 11.84 -1.93 1.74
CA VAL A 151 11.36 -2.94 2.68
C VAL A 151 9.84 -2.93 2.73
N TYR A 152 9.26 -4.12 2.75
CA TYR A 152 7.82 -4.32 2.76
C TYR A 152 7.38 -5.11 3.98
N LYS A 153 6.39 -4.61 4.70
CA LYS A 153 5.75 -5.30 5.83
C LYS A 153 4.24 -5.25 5.63
N GLY A 154 3.59 -6.41 5.66
CA GLY A 154 2.14 -6.46 5.62
C GLY A 154 1.53 -7.10 4.38
N LYS A 155 0.24 -6.82 4.17
CA LYS A 155 -0.58 -7.38 3.09
C LYS A 155 0.05 -7.12 1.72
N TRP A 156 0.29 -8.20 0.99
CA TRP A 156 0.82 -8.17 -0.39
C TRP A 156 -0.29 -8.29 -1.43
N HIS A 157 -0.95 -9.41 -1.52
CA HIS A 157 -2.10 -9.74 -2.36
C HIS A 157 -1.98 -9.30 -3.84
N MET A 158 -0.79 -9.44 -4.42
CA MET A 158 -0.54 -9.14 -5.84
C MET A 158 -0.05 -10.35 -6.62
N THR A 159 0.27 -11.45 -5.94
CA THR A 159 0.69 -12.71 -6.54
C THR A 159 0.04 -13.88 -5.81
N SER A 160 -0.18 -14.96 -6.54
CA SER A 160 -0.68 -16.21 -5.96
C SER A 160 0.42 -16.93 -5.21
N ARG A 161 0.03 -17.81 -4.30
CA ARG A 161 0.95 -18.78 -3.70
C ARG A 161 1.54 -19.70 -4.76
N VAL A 162 2.68 -20.26 -4.48
CA VAL A 162 3.33 -21.25 -5.33
C VAL A 162 3.23 -22.62 -4.70
N GLU A 163 3.03 -23.64 -5.52
CA GLU A 163 3.01 -25.02 -5.05
C GLU A 163 4.43 -25.50 -4.77
N ALA A 164 4.67 -25.92 -3.53
CA ALA A 164 5.92 -26.51 -3.12
C ALA A 164 6.03 -27.97 -3.57
N ALA A 165 7.23 -28.54 -3.52
CA ALA A 165 7.50 -29.90 -3.99
C ALA A 165 6.72 -31.01 -3.23
N ASP A 166 6.23 -30.71 -2.03
CA ASP A 166 5.40 -31.61 -1.22
C ASP A 166 3.89 -31.43 -1.45
N GLY A 167 3.51 -30.58 -2.39
CA GLY A 167 2.12 -30.26 -2.72
C GLY A 167 1.46 -29.23 -1.81
N THR A 168 2.21 -28.64 -0.88
CA THR A 168 1.71 -27.50 -0.09
C THR A 168 1.82 -26.21 -0.87
N TYR A 169 1.00 -25.22 -0.50
CA TYR A 169 1.05 -23.88 -1.10
C TYR A 169 1.74 -22.90 -0.15
N ILE A 170 2.77 -22.25 -0.62
CA ILE A 170 3.53 -21.23 0.10
C ILE A 170 3.38 -19.87 -0.57
N ASP A 171 3.50 -18.83 0.23
CA ASP A 171 3.48 -17.47 -0.31
C ASP A 171 4.68 -17.24 -1.23
N ASP A 172 4.48 -16.41 -2.26
CA ASP A 172 5.50 -16.09 -3.24
C ASP A 172 6.66 -15.27 -2.62
N ASP A 173 7.85 -15.44 -3.16
CA ASP A 173 9.00 -14.61 -2.79
C ASP A 173 8.90 -13.25 -3.48
N ILE A 174 8.45 -12.24 -2.74
CA ILE A 174 8.27 -10.90 -3.28
C ILE A 174 9.57 -10.13 -3.50
N SER A 175 10.71 -10.66 -3.04
CA SER A 175 12.01 -10.03 -3.28
C SER A 175 12.35 -9.94 -4.78
N ARG A 176 11.82 -10.86 -5.58
CA ARG A 176 11.95 -10.84 -7.05
C ARG A 176 11.29 -9.63 -7.72
N TYR A 177 10.34 -8.98 -7.01
CA TYR A 177 9.73 -7.72 -7.45
C TYR A 177 10.44 -6.50 -6.86
N GLY A 178 11.51 -6.70 -6.10
CA GLY A 178 12.30 -5.64 -5.50
C GLY A 178 11.90 -5.25 -4.08
N PHE A 179 10.93 -5.93 -3.47
CA PHE A 179 10.50 -5.69 -2.10
C PHE A 179 11.18 -6.66 -1.14
N ASP A 180 12.02 -6.13 -0.25
CA ASP A 180 12.84 -6.94 0.65
C ASP A 180 12.16 -7.12 2.02
N GLU A 181 12.62 -8.13 2.76
CA GLU A 181 12.28 -8.40 4.16
C GLU A 181 10.77 -8.53 4.46
N TRP A 182 10.02 -9.02 3.51
CA TRP A 182 8.62 -9.36 3.72
C TRP A 182 8.49 -10.66 4.52
N GLY A 183 7.55 -10.67 5.49
CA GLY A 183 7.27 -11.83 6.34
C GLY A 183 5.94 -12.48 5.99
N ALA A 184 5.99 -13.71 5.47
CA ALA A 184 4.81 -14.56 5.31
C ALA A 184 4.15 -14.90 6.67
N PRO A 185 2.88 -15.30 6.70
CA PRO A 185 1.97 -15.42 5.57
C PRO A 185 1.37 -14.09 5.15
N ASP A 186 0.88 -14.02 3.90
CA ASP A 186 0.05 -12.92 3.43
C ASP A 186 -1.29 -12.85 4.17
N ALA A 187 -1.97 -11.74 4.13
CA ALA A 187 -3.22 -11.51 4.84
C ALA A 187 -4.18 -10.62 4.04
N GLY A 188 -5.48 -10.71 4.37
CA GLY A 188 -6.51 -9.87 3.78
C GLY A 188 -6.76 -10.13 2.31
N GLY A 189 -6.43 -11.31 1.83
CA GLY A 189 -6.68 -11.72 0.44
C GLY A 189 -8.08 -12.31 0.24
N ASP A 190 -8.63 -12.92 1.27
CA ASP A 190 -9.96 -13.54 1.24
C ASP A 190 -10.79 -13.21 2.50
N THR A 191 -11.83 -13.97 2.72
CA THR A 191 -12.75 -13.84 3.84
C THR A 191 -12.50 -14.86 4.94
N ARG A 192 -11.40 -15.60 4.90
CA ARG A 192 -11.02 -16.55 5.95
C ARG A 192 -10.51 -15.78 7.16
N LYS A 193 -10.90 -16.25 8.32
CA LYS A 193 -10.60 -15.63 9.61
C LYS A 193 -9.11 -15.41 9.82
N GLU A 194 -8.29 -16.37 9.38
CA GLU A 194 -6.83 -16.35 9.54
C GLU A 194 -6.16 -15.22 8.78
N THR A 195 -6.82 -14.68 7.75
CA THR A 195 -6.29 -13.62 6.90
C THR A 195 -6.71 -12.22 7.34
N PHE A 196 -7.56 -12.10 8.36
CA PHE A 196 -8.02 -10.81 8.87
C PHE A 196 -6.91 -10.02 9.55
N GLY A 197 -7.03 -8.71 9.54
CA GLY A 197 -6.10 -7.78 10.19
C GLY A 197 -6.20 -7.80 11.71
N GLY A 198 -7.35 -8.15 12.26
CA GLY A 198 -7.56 -8.22 13.70
C GLY A 198 -8.79 -7.49 14.21
N ALA A 199 -9.72 -7.13 13.30
CA ALA A 199 -11.02 -6.56 13.68
C ALA A 199 -12.11 -7.63 13.87
N ASP A 200 -11.74 -8.92 13.91
CA ASP A 200 -12.66 -10.00 14.19
C ASP A 200 -13.24 -9.87 15.61
N ALA A 201 -14.49 -10.27 15.78
CA ALA A 201 -15.21 -10.12 17.06
C ALA A 201 -14.53 -10.88 18.21
N LEU A 202 -13.75 -11.90 17.93
CA LEU A 202 -13.04 -12.69 18.92
C LEU A 202 -11.62 -12.19 19.20
N HIS A 203 -11.10 -11.22 18.41
CA HIS A 203 -9.74 -10.69 18.50
C HIS A 203 -8.64 -11.78 18.50
N THR A 204 -8.89 -12.87 17.80
CA THR A 204 -8.00 -14.04 17.76
C THR A 204 -6.88 -13.89 16.73
N VAL A 205 -7.12 -13.11 15.68
CA VAL A 205 -6.17 -12.83 14.61
C VAL A 205 -5.63 -11.42 14.79
N LYS A 206 -4.34 -11.24 14.58
CA LYS A 206 -3.62 -9.97 14.81
C LYS A 206 -2.61 -9.69 13.70
N ASN A 207 -2.99 -9.91 12.44
CA ASN A 207 -2.07 -9.67 11.33
C ASN A 207 -1.61 -8.21 11.25
N ASP A 208 -2.51 -7.24 11.39
CA ASP A 208 -2.11 -5.83 11.39
C ASP A 208 -1.15 -5.49 12.54
N GLN A 209 -1.38 -6.06 13.73
CA GLN A 209 -0.46 -5.87 14.85
C GLN A 209 0.91 -6.49 14.54
N ARG A 210 0.95 -7.70 13.98
CA ARG A 210 2.20 -8.36 13.54
C ARG A 210 2.94 -7.48 12.53
N PHE A 211 2.28 -6.94 11.53
CA PHE A 211 2.88 -6.09 10.52
C PHE A 211 3.45 -4.79 11.10
N ILE A 212 2.74 -4.20 12.05
CA ILE A 212 3.19 -2.99 12.76
C ILE A 212 4.41 -3.30 13.62
N ASP A 213 4.39 -4.41 14.36
CA ASP A 213 5.49 -4.82 15.23
C ASP A 213 6.76 -5.12 14.40
N ASP A 214 6.62 -5.84 13.28
CA ASP A 214 7.71 -6.11 12.35
C ASP A 214 8.30 -4.82 11.75
N ALA A 215 7.44 -3.89 11.35
CA ALA A 215 7.87 -2.61 10.82
C ALA A 215 8.58 -1.75 11.87
N ALA A 216 8.06 -1.72 13.10
CA ALA A 216 8.65 -0.99 14.22
C ALA A 216 10.00 -1.58 14.63
N ALA A 217 10.10 -2.90 14.70
CA ALA A 217 11.37 -3.60 15.00
C ALA A 217 12.40 -3.31 13.90
N TRP A 218 12.02 -3.43 12.64
CA TRP A 218 12.91 -3.10 11.53
C TRP A 218 13.40 -1.65 11.61
N LEU A 219 12.50 -0.71 11.81
CA LEU A 219 12.83 0.72 11.89
C LEU A 219 13.78 1.01 13.06
N SER A 220 13.54 0.40 14.22
CA SER A 220 14.40 0.54 15.40
C SER A 220 15.82 0.02 15.13
N ASN A 221 15.92 -1.16 14.51
CA ASN A 221 17.20 -1.74 14.12
C ASN A 221 17.92 -0.87 13.08
N ARG A 222 17.18 -0.37 12.09
CA ARG A 222 17.72 0.52 11.04
C ARG A 222 18.29 1.81 11.62
N LEU A 223 17.55 2.45 12.51
CA LEU A 223 17.97 3.72 13.14
C LEU A 223 19.16 3.54 14.12
N SER A 224 19.35 2.34 14.65
CA SER A 224 20.48 2.00 15.53
C SER A 224 21.71 1.53 14.74
N SER A 225 21.57 1.27 13.45
CA SER A 225 22.66 0.84 12.59
C SER A 225 23.47 2.02 12.04
N ALA A 226 24.72 1.76 11.63
CA ALA A 226 25.54 2.72 10.92
C ALA A 226 25.23 2.83 9.40
N ASN A 227 24.08 2.34 8.98
CA ASN A 227 23.69 2.32 7.58
C ASN A 227 22.98 3.61 7.20
N ASP A 228 23.67 4.52 6.52
CA ASP A 228 23.19 5.83 6.08
C ASP A 228 22.40 5.80 4.76
N LYS A 229 22.27 4.64 4.14
CA LYS A 229 21.53 4.50 2.88
C LYS A 229 20.06 4.87 3.09
N PRO A 230 19.46 5.69 2.22
CA PRO A 230 18.06 6.04 2.34
C PRO A 230 17.18 4.80 2.18
N PHE A 231 16.04 4.78 2.84
CA PHE A 231 15.12 3.67 2.76
C PHE A 231 13.69 4.09 2.39
N CYS A 232 12.96 3.16 1.80
CA CYS A 232 11.51 3.18 1.67
C CYS A 232 10.94 1.99 2.44
N LEU A 233 10.25 2.27 3.55
CA LEU A 233 9.53 1.29 4.34
C LEU A 233 8.05 1.33 3.98
N ILE A 234 7.51 0.24 3.48
CA ILE A 234 6.10 0.09 3.17
C ILE A 234 5.46 -0.72 4.29
N VAL A 235 4.43 -0.15 4.92
CA VAL A 235 3.62 -0.79 5.95
C VAL A 235 2.20 -0.89 5.41
N SER A 236 1.81 -2.09 5.03
CA SER A 236 0.53 -2.36 4.37
C SER A 236 -0.39 -3.15 5.30
N LEU A 237 -1.44 -2.50 5.77
CA LEU A 237 -2.40 -3.05 6.71
C LEU A 237 -3.59 -3.67 5.97
N VAL A 238 -4.24 -4.61 6.64
CA VAL A 238 -5.50 -5.21 6.16
C VAL A 238 -6.66 -4.28 6.45
N ASN A 239 -6.76 -3.73 7.67
CA ASN A 239 -7.90 -2.91 8.05
C ASN A 239 -7.93 -1.54 7.34
N PRO A 240 -9.14 -1.03 7.05
CA PRO A 240 -10.48 -1.48 7.49
C PRO A 240 -11.16 -2.56 6.62
N HIS A 241 -10.43 -3.32 5.79
CA HIS A 241 -10.97 -4.40 4.94
C HIS A 241 -11.87 -5.40 5.69
N ASP A 242 -11.58 -5.70 6.96
CA ASP A 242 -12.35 -6.63 7.78
C ASP A 242 -13.80 -6.17 8.00
N CYS A 243 -14.14 -4.92 7.63
CA CYS A 243 -15.53 -4.46 7.65
C CYS A 243 -16.45 -5.28 6.72
N LEU A 244 -15.89 -6.02 5.76
CA LEU A 244 -16.63 -6.99 4.95
C LEU A 244 -17.28 -8.09 5.79
N SER A 245 -16.77 -8.32 6.99
CA SER A 245 -17.25 -9.31 7.92
C SER A 245 -18.28 -8.77 8.91
N TYR A 246 -18.70 -7.51 8.78
CA TYR A 246 -19.66 -6.83 9.64
C TYR A 246 -21.05 -6.73 8.99
N PRO A 247 -22.11 -6.93 9.74
CA PRO A 247 -22.20 -7.60 11.02
C PRO A 247 -21.96 -9.09 10.82
N ASN A 248 -21.00 -9.60 11.53
CA ASN A 248 -20.71 -11.00 11.40
C ASN A 248 -21.64 -11.83 12.23
N GLN A 249 -22.13 -12.83 11.61
CA GLN A 249 -22.64 -14.01 12.26
C GLN A 249 -21.60 -15.10 12.08
N TYR A 250 -20.46 -14.97 12.76
CA TYR A 250 -19.63 -16.14 12.96
C TYR A 250 -20.40 -17.09 13.86
N ASP A 251 -20.69 -18.26 13.38
CA ASP A 251 -21.02 -19.36 14.27
C ASP A 251 -19.81 -19.70 15.16
N GLU A 252 -20.03 -20.45 16.21
CA GLU A 252 -18.98 -20.82 17.17
C GLU A 252 -17.84 -21.62 16.50
N ASP A 253 -18.04 -22.15 15.30
CA ASP A 253 -17.08 -22.91 14.51
C ASP A 253 -16.28 -22.03 13.54
N GLY A 254 -16.55 -20.73 13.47
CA GLY A 254 -15.86 -19.79 12.59
C GLY A 254 -16.26 -19.87 11.11
N GLY A 255 -17.38 -20.51 10.82
CA GLY A 255 -17.98 -20.56 9.50
C GLY A 255 -18.74 -19.27 9.15
N TYR A 256 -18.81 -18.99 7.88
CA TYR A 256 -19.60 -17.91 7.32
C TYR A 256 -21.00 -18.42 7.02
N GLU A 257 -22.03 -17.87 7.66
CA GLU A 257 -23.40 -18.13 7.17
C GLU A 257 -23.61 -17.41 5.82
N GLU A 258 -24.18 -18.16 4.86
CA GLU A 258 -24.37 -17.76 3.45
C GLU A 258 -25.31 -16.56 3.22
N ASP A 259 -25.74 -15.84 4.24
CA ASP A 259 -26.79 -14.82 4.13
C ASP A 259 -26.28 -13.42 3.72
N ARG A 260 -25.24 -13.39 2.91
CA ARG A 260 -24.69 -12.13 2.34
C ARG A 260 -25.53 -11.51 1.22
N LYS A 261 -26.62 -12.11 0.84
CA LYS A 261 -27.43 -11.60 -0.29
C LYS A 261 -28.24 -10.35 0.02
N SER A 262 -28.21 -9.88 1.25
CA SER A 262 -29.06 -8.76 1.71
C SER A 262 -28.33 -7.44 2.00
N VAL A 263 -27.04 -7.34 1.77
CA VAL A 263 -26.28 -6.12 2.06
C VAL A 263 -25.47 -5.66 0.85
N VAL A 264 -26.15 -5.45 -0.26
CA VAL A 264 -25.64 -4.66 -1.39
C VAL A 264 -26.61 -3.54 -1.68
#